data_cba297682a0c6c9de1f1d721ee3bbf5f
#
_entry.id   cba297682a0c6c9de1f1d721ee3bbf5f
#
_cell.length_a   1.000
_cell.length_b   1.000
_cell.length_c   1.000
_cell.angle_alpha   90.00
_cell.angle_beta   90.00
_cell.angle_gamma   90.00
#
_symmetry.space_group_name_H-M   'P 1'
#
loop_
_entity.id
_entity.type
_entity.pdbx_description
1 polymer ?
#
loop_
_entity_poly.entity_id
_entity_poly.type
_entity_poly.pdbx_seq_one_letter_code
_entity_poly.pdbx_strand_id
1 'polypeptide(L)'
;MTLSRLAKLAHVSVSTASKAFSMSREVNEQTRQMVFAVARQEGCFKQFFSARYPRFVVAILCPELDSLYYSGLVTALHRELTARGCDICTAVTDFSADMLAQRIAYYDAYAAVDGILLIGHETHPLPPHETPLVAIGSRRADAVASAAVDFTAAVRAAVAHLCAGGVTDIGFVGEPLTGGKQAAFVAAMEALAGGADPRRIVVSDQRFEAGGYRAVQQLLAGGRLPGALLCAYDRLAFGALRGLRERGLTVPGDVKLIGMDNLPLDAYTVPSLSSIGVDNGALAQWAVSRMLAALTGSAAGEDMPPEPQVYLRESSAF
;
A
#
# COMPACT_ATOMS: atom_id res chain seq x y z
N MET A 1 30.93 4.18 -26.01
CA MET A 1 31.68 5.47 -25.93
C MET A 1 32.96 5.24 -25.11
N THR A 2 34.10 5.87 -25.45
CA THR A 2 35.29 5.85 -24.59
C THR A 2 35.39 7.14 -23.78
N LEU A 3 36.00 7.09 -22.60
CA LEU A 3 36.18 8.27 -21.74
C LEU A 3 36.99 9.37 -22.45
N SER A 4 37.98 8.95 -23.27
CA SER A 4 38.77 9.88 -24.09
C SER A 4 37.96 10.64 -25.15
N ARG A 5 36.99 9.96 -25.78
CA ARG A 5 36.08 10.61 -26.75
C ARG A 5 35.12 11.55 -26.04
N LEU A 6 34.57 11.16 -24.88
CA LEU A 6 33.71 12.01 -24.08
C LEU A 6 34.46 13.27 -23.59
N ALA A 7 35.71 13.11 -23.11
CA ALA A 7 36.53 14.23 -22.64
C ALA A 7 36.76 15.26 -23.76
N LYS A 8 37.02 14.80 -25.00
CA LYS A 8 37.13 15.66 -26.17
C LYS A 8 35.84 16.46 -26.46
N LEU A 9 34.68 15.79 -26.42
CA LEU A 9 33.38 16.42 -26.62
C LEU A 9 33.03 17.44 -25.52
N ALA A 10 33.45 17.17 -24.29
CA ALA A 10 33.28 18.08 -23.15
C ALA A 10 34.41 19.13 -23.02
N HIS A 11 35.36 19.18 -23.96
CA HIS A 11 36.49 20.11 -23.94
C HIS A 11 37.30 20.10 -22.66
N VAL A 12 37.50 18.92 -22.06
CA VAL A 12 38.28 18.72 -20.84
C VAL A 12 39.35 17.62 -21.02
N SER A 13 40.27 17.52 -20.08
CA SER A 13 41.21 16.40 -20.06
C SER A 13 40.52 15.10 -19.69
N VAL A 14 41.09 13.94 -20.09
CA VAL A 14 40.58 12.62 -19.70
C VAL A 14 40.55 12.47 -18.17
N SER A 15 41.61 13.01 -17.50
CA SER A 15 41.70 13.01 -16.03
C SER A 15 40.53 13.84 -15.41
N THR A 16 40.24 15.03 -15.98
CA THR A 16 39.15 15.87 -15.51
C THR A 16 37.79 15.17 -15.70
N ALA A 17 37.57 14.52 -16.85
CA ALA A 17 36.35 13.76 -17.10
C ALA A 17 36.22 12.59 -16.10
N SER A 18 37.29 11.83 -15.84
CA SER A 18 37.30 10.74 -14.85
C SER A 18 37.00 11.26 -13.43
N LYS A 19 37.64 12.35 -13.02
CA LYS A 19 37.42 13.00 -11.72
C LYS A 19 36.01 13.59 -11.58
N ALA A 20 35.41 14.05 -12.67
CA ALA A 20 34.00 14.50 -12.66
C ALA A 20 33.07 13.34 -12.30
N PHE A 21 33.23 12.17 -12.92
CA PHE A 21 32.41 10.98 -12.66
C PHE A 21 32.68 10.33 -11.29
N SER A 22 33.87 10.44 -10.75
CA SER A 22 34.20 9.98 -9.39
C SER A 22 33.83 11.00 -8.30
N MET A 23 33.11 12.07 -8.65
CA MET A 23 32.69 13.15 -7.73
C MET A 23 33.86 13.79 -6.97
N SER A 24 35.06 13.82 -7.55
CA SER A 24 36.24 14.40 -6.91
C SER A 24 36.06 15.90 -6.64
N ARG A 25 36.50 16.36 -5.45
CA ARG A 25 36.47 17.78 -5.08
C ARG A 25 37.42 18.65 -5.90
N GLU A 26 38.33 18.05 -6.66
CA GLU A 26 39.26 18.77 -7.55
C GLU A 26 38.57 19.30 -8.80
N VAL A 27 37.35 18.88 -9.12
CA VAL A 27 36.56 19.36 -10.25
C VAL A 27 35.44 20.23 -9.72
N ASN A 28 35.42 21.49 -10.18
CA ASN A 28 34.33 22.41 -9.79
C ASN A 28 32.99 21.96 -10.38
N GLU A 29 31.90 22.40 -9.75
CA GLU A 29 30.55 21.95 -10.08
C GLU A 29 30.17 22.30 -11.53
N GLN A 30 30.54 23.48 -12.03
CA GLN A 30 30.22 23.90 -13.40
C GLN A 30 30.86 22.97 -14.45
N THR A 31 32.14 22.62 -14.27
CA THR A 31 32.85 21.68 -15.15
C THR A 31 32.24 20.27 -15.04
N ARG A 32 31.84 19.84 -13.83
CA ARG A 32 31.20 18.56 -13.60
C ARG A 32 29.86 18.48 -14.35
N GLN A 33 29.01 19.48 -14.20
CA GLN A 33 27.71 19.52 -14.88
C GLN A 33 27.86 19.54 -16.40
N MET A 34 28.85 20.25 -16.93
CA MET A 34 29.15 20.25 -18.36
C MET A 34 29.52 18.84 -18.87
N VAL A 35 30.43 18.13 -18.18
CA VAL A 35 30.80 16.74 -18.50
C VAL A 35 29.58 15.82 -18.43
N PHE A 36 28.76 15.96 -17.41
CA PHE A 36 27.53 15.18 -17.23
C PHE A 36 26.48 15.44 -18.31
N ALA A 37 26.32 16.70 -18.73
CA ALA A 37 25.41 17.07 -19.80
C ALA A 37 25.80 16.40 -21.13
N VAL A 38 27.09 16.48 -21.49
CA VAL A 38 27.60 15.80 -22.68
C VAL A 38 27.44 14.29 -22.59
N ALA A 39 27.73 13.69 -21.43
CA ALA A 39 27.56 12.25 -21.24
C ALA A 39 26.10 11.78 -21.34
N ARG A 40 25.14 12.58 -20.87
CA ARG A 40 23.72 12.30 -21.01
C ARG A 40 23.26 12.42 -22.46
N GLN A 41 23.69 13.47 -23.15
CA GLN A 41 23.40 13.69 -24.56
C GLN A 41 23.91 12.53 -25.44
N GLU A 42 25.09 12.00 -25.13
CA GLU A 42 25.71 10.88 -25.82
C GLU A 42 25.22 9.49 -25.31
N GLY A 43 24.28 9.46 -24.37
CA GLY A 43 23.72 8.23 -23.82
C GLY A 43 24.70 7.36 -23.02
N CYS A 44 25.84 7.91 -22.60
CA CYS A 44 26.91 7.16 -21.95
C CYS A 44 27.13 7.54 -20.46
N PHE A 45 26.25 8.33 -19.87
CA PHE A 45 26.39 8.81 -18.49
C PHE A 45 26.59 7.67 -17.50
N LYS A 46 25.70 6.66 -17.52
CA LYS A 46 25.77 5.50 -16.62
C LYS A 46 27.05 4.68 -16.80
N GLN A 47 27.64 4.62 -18.00
CA GLN A 47 28.86 3.88 -18.29
C GLN A 47 30.07 4.40 -17.51
N PHE A 48 30.11 5.70 -17.21
CA PHE A 48 31.25 6.35 -16.57
C PHE A 48 30.97 6.80 -15.14
N PHE A 49 29.72 6.90 -14.74
CA PHE A 49 29.35 7.31 -13.40
C PHE A 49 29.58 6.15 -12.42
N SER A 50 30.76 6.16 -11.77
CA SER A 50 31.20 5.13 -10.85
C SER A 50 31.08 5.53 -9.37
N ALA A 51 30.73 6.80 -9.08
CA ALA A 51 30.52 7.22 -7.71
C ALA A 51 29.24 6.57 -7.16
N ARG A 52 29.39 5.73 -6.15
CA ARG A 52 28.25 5.18 -5.42
C ARG A 52 27.56 6.35 -4.70
N TYR A 53 26.26 6.44 -4.88
CA TYR A 53 25.45 7.38 -4.09
C TYR A 53 25.61 7.02 -2.60
N PRO A 54 25.89 8.00 -1.70
CA PRO A 54 26.28 7.71 -0.32
C PRO A 54 25.15 7.23 0.58
N ARG A 55 23.91 7.18 0.07
CA ARG A 55 22.72 6.73 0.79
C ARG A 55 22.08 5.57 0.06
N PHE A 56 21.40 4.70 0.79
CA PHE A 56 20.57 3.68 0.15
C PHE A 56 19.39 4.32 -0.56
N VAL A 57 19.07 3.83 -1.75
CA VAL A 57 17.89 4.21 -2.52
C VAL A 57 16.92 3.03 -2.51
N VAL A 58 15.74 3.23 -1.94
CA VAL A 58 14.71 2.20 -1.83
C VAL A 58 13.52 2.56 -2.71
N ALA A 59 13.12 1.64 -3.59
CA ALA A 59 11.90 1.78 -4.39
C ALA A 59 10.69 1.29 -3.61
N ILE A 60 9.59 2.07 -3.64
CA ILE A 60 8.27 1.63 -3.14
C ILE A 60 7.39 1.38 -4.36
N LEU A 61 6.96 0.13 -4.54
CA LEU A 61 6.00 -0.28 -5.56
C LEU A 61 4.64 -0.48 -4.90
N CYS A 62 3.63 0.23 -5.35
CA CYS A 62 2.26 0.13 -4.84
C CYS A 62 1.26 0.05 -6.00
N PRO A 63 0.06 -0.54 -5.77
CA PRO A 63 -0.94 -0.66 -6.83
C PRO A 63 -1.44 0.69 -7.31
N GLU A 64 -1.73 1.61 -6.39
CA GLU A 64 -2.32 2.92 -6.67
C GLU A 64 -2.07 3.90 -5.51
N LEU A 65 -2.31 5.19 -5.73
CA LEU A 65 -2.24 6.24 -4.71
C LEU A 65 -3.60 6.88 -4.41
N ASP A 66 -4.64 6.58 -5.20
CA ASP A 66 -6.00 7.05 -4.95
C ASP A 66 -6.64 6.42 -3.71
N SER A 67 -6.25 5.20 -3.38
CA SER A 67 -6.63 4.57 -2.13
C SER A 67 -5.91 5.24 -0.96
N LEU A 68 -6.68 5.73 0.01
CA LEU A 68 -6.13 6.34 1.23
C LEU A 68 -5.37 5.33 2.10
N TYR A 69 -5.67 4.03 1.99
CA TYR A 69 -4.87 2.97 2.61
C TYR A 69 -3.47 2.90 2.01
N TYR A 70 -3.36 2.77 0.68
CA TYR A 70 -2.05 2.68 0.02
C TYR A 70 -1.24 3.95 0.16
N SER A 71 -1.84 5.13 -0.06
CA SER A 71 -1.14 6.41 0.09
C SER A 71 -0.72 6.69 1.54
N GLY A 72 -1.52 6.26 2.52
CA GLY A 72 -1.19 6.31 3.93
C GLY A 72 0.01 5.44 4.29
N LEU A 73 0.03 4.19 3.81
CA LEU A 73 1.15 3.27 4.02
C LEU A 73 2.43 3.75 3.31
N VAL A 74 2.33 4.21 2.05
CA VAL A 74 3.47 4.82 1.33
C VAL A 74 4.03 6.01 2.10
N THR A 75 3.17 6.86 2.67
CA THR A 75 3.59 8.01 3.49
C THR A 75 4.31 7.56 4.77
N ALA A 76 3.83 6.51 5.43
CA ALA A 76 4.48 5.96 6.62
C ALA A 76 5.86 5.36 6.30
N LEU A 77 5.96 4.60 5.22
CA LEU A 77 7.22 4.04 4.71
C LEU A 77 8.21 5.15 4.34
N HIS A 78 7.73 6.20 3.67
CA HIS A 78 8.56 7.35 3.30
C HIS A 78 9.16 8.04 4.53
N ARG A 79 8.34 8.29 5.56
CA ARG A 79 8.80 8.90 6.82
C ARG A 79 9.86 8.03 7.50
N GLU A 80 9.61 6.73 7.60
CA GLU A 80 10.52 5.80 8.27
C GLU A 80 11.84 5.64 7.52
N LEU A 81 11.83 5.49 6.18
CA LEU A 81 13.04 5.45 5.35
C LEU A 81 13.85 6.75 5.44
N THR A 82 13.18 7.91 5.37
CA THR A 82 13.84 9.22 5.48
C THR A 82 14.50 9.39 6.86
N ALA A 83 13.82 8.98 7.94
CA ALA A 83 14.39 9.01 9.29
C ALA A 83 15.63 8.12 9.44
N ARG A 84 15.74 7.05 8.65
CA ARG A 84 16.91 6.14 8.59
C ARG A 84 17.96 6.56 7.55
N GLY A 85 17.80 7.72 6.92
CA GLY A 85 18.79 8.26 5.98
C GLY A 85 18.77 7.61 4.60
N CYS A 86 17.69 6.98 4.18
CA CYS A 86 17.49 6.46 2.85
C CYS A 86 16.85 7.51 1.92
N ASP A 87 17.13 7.41 0.63
CA ASP A 87 16.39 8.09 -0.42
C ASP A 87 15.37 7.15 -1.06
N ILE A 88 14.31 7.71 -1.66
CA ILE A 88 13.13 6.95 -2.01
C ILE A 88 12.68 7.31 -3.42
N CYS A 89 12.30 6.29 -4.19
CA CYS A 89 11.48 6.46 -5.38
C CYS A 89 10.20 5.65 -5.24
N THR A 90 9.08 6.16 -5.76
CA THR A 90 7.78 5.48 -5.70
C THR A 90 7.25 5.29 -7.12
N ALA A 91 6.69 4.11 -7.40
CA ALA A 91 6.02 3.84 -8.66
C ALA A 91 4.70 3.09 -8.42
N VAL A 92 3.74 3.40 -9.29
CA VAL A 92 2.42 2.78 -9.32
C VAL A 92 2.41 1.67 -10.37
N THR A 93 1.67 0.60 -10.10
CA THR A 93 1.58 -0.59 -10.96
C THR A 93 0.16 -0.88 -11.47
N ASP A 94 -0.84 -0.08 -11.10
CA ASP A 94 -2.24 -0.15 -11.52
C ASP A 94 -2.85 -1.56 -11.41
N PHE A 95 -2.49 -2.32 -10.38
CA PHE A 95 -2.86 -3.72 -10.20
C PHE A 95 -2.46 -4.63 -11.38
N SER A 96 -1.54 -4.17 -12.25
CA SER A 96 -1.09 -4.88 -13.43
C SER A 96 0.14 -5.73 -13.15
N ALA A 97 0.04 -7.04 -13.42
CA ALA A 97 1.17 -7.95 -13.32
C ALA A 97 2.31 -7.57 -14.28
N ASP A 98 1.97 -7.13 -15.50
CA ASP A 98 2.96 -6.74 -16.51
C ASP A 98 3.69 -5.46 -16.10
N MET A 99 2.97 -4.45 -15.59
CA MET A 99 3.61 -3.24 -15.08
C MET A 99 4.49 -3.54 -13.87
N LEU A 100 4.05 -4.41 -12.96
CA LEU A 100 4.85 -4.83 -11.83
C LEU A 100 6.16 -5.48 -12.29
N ALA A 101 6.08 -6.44 -13.21
CA ALA A 101 7.25 -7.13 -13.77
C ALA A 101 8.22 -6.14 -14.44
N GLN A 102 7.71 -5.21 -15.24
CA GLN A 102 8.50 -4.16 -15.88
C GLN A 102 9.18 -3.24 -14.86
N ARG A 103 8.48 -2.84 -13.77
CA ARG A 103 9.05 -1.99 -12.73
C ARG A 103 10.15 -2.70 -11.96
N ILE A 104 9.96 -3.96 -11.59
CA ILE A 104 10.98 -4.76 -10.92
C ILE A 104 12.22 -4.88 -11.81
N ALA A 105 12.08 -5.29 -13.07
CA ALA A 105 13.18 -5.39 -14.01
C ALA A 105 13.89 -4.04 -14.21
N TYR A 106 13.15 -2.93 -14.26
CA TYR A 106 13.74 -1.59 -14.37
C TYR A 106 14.57 -1.23 -13.13
N TYR A 107 14.04 -1.45 -11.94
CA TYR A 107 14.73 -1.09 -10.71
C TYR A 107 15.92 -2.00 -10.42
N ASP A 108 15.79 -3.28 -10.73
CA ASP A 108 16.87 -4.25 -10.55
C ASP A 108 18.03 -4.00 -11.53
N ALA A 109 17.74 -3.94 -12.85
CA ALA A 109 18.79 -3.93 -13.87
C ALA A 109 19.25 -2.52 -14.28
N TYR A 110 18.37 -1.50 -14.26
CA TYR A 110 18.66 -0.20 -14.87
C TYR A 110 18.78 0.95 -13.86
N ALA A 111 17.84 1.06 -12.93
CA ALA A 111 17.88 2.14 -11.93
C ALA A 111 18.84 1.85 -10.79
N ALA A 112 19.20 0.56 -10.62
CA ALA A 112 20.13 0.09 -9.60
C ALA A 112 19.76 0.61 -8.20
N VAL A 113 18.48 0.46 -7.80
CA VAL A 113 18.07 0.73 -6.43
C VAL A 113 18.66 -0.34 -5.50
N ASP A 114 18.87 0.03 -4.23
CA ASP A 114 19.44 -0.89 -3.26
C ASP A 114 18.41 -1.88 -2.71
N GLY A 115 17.10 -1.53 -2.70
CA GLY A 115 16.03 -2.39 -2.22
C GLY A 115 14.66 -2.02 -2.75
N ILE A 116 13.70 -2.95 -2.68
CA ILE A 116 12.33 -2.79 -3.15
C ILE A 116 11.35 -3.11 -2.02
N LEU A 117 10.46 -2.17 -1.68
CA LEU A 117 9.27 -2.41 -0.85
C LEU A 117 8.08 -2.58 -1.78
N LEU A 118 7.49 -3.78 -1.80
CA LEU A 118 6.36 -4.13 -2.64
C LEU A 118 5.09 -4.19 -1.81
N ILE A 119 4.05 -3.42 -2.18
CA ILE A 119 2.77 -3.38 -1.49
C ILE A 119 1.69 -4.06 -2.33
N GLY A 120 0.94 -4.99 -1.74
CA GLY A 120 -0.37 -5.45 -2.22
C GLY A 120 -0.43 -6.44 -3.39
N HIS A 121 0.67 -6.96 -3.89
CA HIS A 121 0.67 -7.90 -5.04
C HIS A 121 0.69 -9.38 -4.60
N GLU A 122 -0.42 -9.90 -4.14
CA GLU A 122 -0.47 -11.22 -3.49
C GLU A 122 -0.15 -12.41 -4.42
N THR A 123 -0.58 -12.39 -5.66
CA THR A 123 -0.64 -13.59 -6.51
C THR A 123 0.23 -13.53 -7.76
N HIS A 124 0.79 -12.37 -8.09
CA HIS A 124 1.55 -12.25 -9.33
C HIS A 124 2.98 -12.77 -9.18
N PRO A 125 3.42 -13.70 -10.05
CA PRO A 125 4.82 -14.10 -10.09
C PRO A 125 5.69 -12.89 -10.47
N LEU A 126 6.86 -12.77 -9.83
CA LEU A 126 7.83 -11.74 -10.14
C LEU A 126 8.90 -12.27 -11.10
N PRO A 127 9.49 -11.43 -11.95
CA PRO A 127 10.67 -11.80 -12.71
C PRO A 127 11.83 -12.11 -11.75
N PRO A 128 12.82 -12.90 -12.16
CA PRO A 128 14.05 -13.07 -11.40
C PRO A 128 14.68 -11.70 -11.12
N HIS A 129 15.11 -11.47 -9.89
CA HIS A 129 15.74 -10.22 -9.42
C HIS A 129 16.76 -10.51 -8.34
N GLU A 130 17.80 -9.70 -8.28
CA GLU A 130 18.86 -9.78 -7.26
C GLU A 130 18.67 -8.73 -6.15
N THR A 131 17.95 -7.64 -6.46
CA THR A 131 17.66 -6.57 -5.50
C THR A 131 16.80 -7.10 -4.36
N PRO A 132 17.20 -6.93 -3.07
CA PRO A 132 16.41 -7.34 -1.92
C PRO A 132 14.99 -6.75 -1.95
N LEU A 133 13.99 -7.61 -1.73
CA LEU A 133 12.57 -7.25 -1.76
C LEU A 133 11.89 -7.59 -0.43
N VAL A 134 11.17 -6.63 0.14
CA VAL A 134 10.25 -6.86 1.26
C VAL A 134 8.83 -6.66 0.77
N ALA A 135 7.97 -7.67 0.99
CA ALA A 135 6.57 -7.64 0.56
C ALA A 135 5.62 -7.30 1.73
N ILE A 136 4.65 -6.43 1.47
CA ILE A 136 3.61 -6.00 2.41
C ILE A 136 2.24 -6.28 1.80
N GLY A 137 1.40 -7.02 2.50
CA GLY A 137 0.06 -7.45 2.04
C GLY A 137 0.04 -8.88 1.52
N SER A 138 1.20 -9.49 1.24
CA SER A 138 1.29 -10.84 0.71
C SER A 138 2.44 -11.66 1.32
N ARG A 139 2.29 -12.98 1.37
CA ARG A 139 3.41 -13.90 1.66
C ARG A 139 4.11 -14.26 0.36
N ARG A 140 5.43 -14.07 0.33
CA ARG A 140 6.24 -14.33 -0.87
C ARG A 140 7.52 -15.07 -0.51
N ALA A 141 7.80 -16.13 -1.26
CA ALA A 141 9.03 -16.92 -1.10
C ALA A 141 10.26 -16.25 -1.73
N ASP A 142 10.03 -15.34 -2.70
CA ASP A 142 11.05 -14.56 -3.40
C ASP A 142 11.41 -13.23 -2.70
N ALA A 143 10.81 -12.96 -1.54
CA ALA A 143 11.10 -11.79 -0.72
C ALA A 143 12.02 -12.16 0.46
N VAL A 144 12.91 -11.23 0.86
CA VAL A 144 13.74 -11.39 2.07
C VAL A 144 12.91 -11.35 3.35
N ALA A 145 11.75 -10.69 3.32
CA ALA A 145 10.73 -10.71 4.35
C ALA A 145 9.36 -10.40 3.75
N SER A 146 8.31 -10.93 4.36
CA SER A 146 6.95 -10.66 3.91
C SER A 146 5.96 -10.58 5.08
N ALA A 147 5.05 -9.59 5.04
CA ALA A 147 3.93 -9.41 5.95
C ALA A 147 2.63 -9.67 5.20
N ALA A 148 1.97 -10.80 5.44
CA ALA A 148 0.58 -10.96 5.01
C ALA A 148 -0.32 -10.17 5.96
N VAL A 149 -1.24 -9.37 5.40
CA VAL A 149 -2.28 -8.69 6.17
C VAL A 149 -3.55 -9.54 6.09
N ASP A 150 -3.75 -10.38 7.10
CA ASP A 150 -4.92 -11.28 7.19
C ASP A 150 -6.02 -10.65 8.04
N PHE A 151 -7.13 -10.28 7.41
CA PHE A 151 -8.28 -9.68 8.07
C PHE A 151 -9.22 -10.69 8.75
N THR A 152 -9.02 -12.00 8.59
CA THR A 152 -9.97 -13.05 9.02
C THR A 152 -10.33 -12.95 10.51
N ALA A 153 -9.33 -12.85 11.38
CA ALA A 153 -9.55 -12.77 12.83
C ALA A 153 -10.27 -11.47 13.22
N ALA A 154 -9.88 -10.33 12.64
CA ALA A 154 -10.46 -9.02 12.94
C ALA A 154 -11.90 -8.89 12.39
N VAL A 155 -12.18 -9.41 11.19
CA VAL A 155 -13.54 -9.49 10.64
C VAL A 155 -14.43 -10.36 11.54
N ARG A 156 -13.94 -11.51 12.00
CA ARG A 156 -14.66 -12.35 12.96
C ARG A 156 -14.96 -11.62 14.27
N ALA A 157 -14.01 -10.84 14.79
CA ALA A 157 -14.21 -10.05 16.01
C ALA A 157 -15.24 -8.94 15.80
N ALA A 158 -15.26 -8.28 14.64
CA ALA A 158 -16.27 -7.28 14.29
C ALA A 158 -17.67 -7.88 14.18
N VAL A 159 -17.83 -9.03 13.53
CA VAL A 159 -19.12 -9.75 13.46
C VAL A 159 -19.55 -10.20 14.85
N ALA A 160 -18.62 -10.75 15.67
CA ALA A 160 -18.91 -11.15 17.05
C ALA A 160 -19.40 -9.97 17.91
N HIS A 161 -18.80 -8.77 17.76
CA HIS A 161 -19.25 -7.55 18.43
C HIS A 161 -20.70 -7.23 18.08
N LEU A 162 -21.06 -7.25 16.78
CA LEU A 162 -22.42 -6.98 16.34
C LEU A 162 -23.42 -8.02 16.86
N CYS A 163 -23.07 -9.32 16.79
CA CYS A 163 -23.91 -10.40 17.31
C CYS A 163 -24.12 -10.31 18.83
N ALA A 164 -23.08 -9.94 19.60
CA ALA A 164 -23.17 -9.75 21.03
C ALA A 164 -24.16 -8.60 21.41
N GLY A 165 -24.28 -7.59 20.56
CA GLY A 165 -25.26 -6.52 20.66
C GLY A 165 -26.65 -6.86 20.09
N GLY A 166 -26.90 -8.14 19.73
CA GLY A 166 -28.19 -8.63 19.22
C GLY A 166 -28.42 -8.40 17.73
N VAL A 167 -27.41 -7.94 16.97
CA VAL A 167 -27.52 -7.74 15.52
C VAL A 167 -26.90 -8.93 14.78
N THR A 168 -27.74 -9.85 14.33
CA THR A 168 -27.33 -11.04 13.55
C THR A 168 -27.57 -10.87 12.06
N ASP A 169 -28.37 -9.87 11.67
CA ASP A 169 -28.69 -9.52 10.30
C ASP A 169 -27.67 -8.51 9.78
N ILE A 170 -26.56 -9.02 9.23
CA ILE A 170 -25.40 -8.25 8.81
C ILE A 170 -25.20 -8.41 7.31
N GLY A 171 -25.03 -7.31 6.60
CA GLY A 171 -24.69 -7.28 5.17
C GLY A 171 -23.22 -6.91 4.94
N PHE A 172 -22.77 -7.10 3.70
CA PHE A 172 -21.44 -6.76 3.25
C PHE A 172 -21.50 -5.86 2.00
N VAL A 173 -20.64 -4.86 1.99
CA VAL A 173 -20.43 -3.98 0.83
C VAL A 173 -18.97 -4.05 0.40
N GLY A 174 -18.75 -4.51 -0.82
CA GLY A 174 -17.43 -4.63 -1.41
C GLY A 174 -17.38 -4.22 -2.88
N GLU A 175 -16.26 -4.51 -3.52
CA GLU A 175 -16.03 -4.34 -4.96
C GLU A 175 -15.15 -5.49 -5.46
N PRO A 176 -14.92 -5.68 -6.79
CA PRO A 176 -14.26 -6.87 -7.30
C PRO A 176 -12.88 -7.21 -6.71
N LEU A 177 -12.11 -6.21 -6.27
CA LEU A 177 -10.78 -6.41 -5.65
C LEU A 177 -10.84 -6.82 -4.17
N THR A 178 -12.04 -6.89 -3.56
CA THR A 178 -12.21 -7.16 -2.12
C THR A 178 -12.66 -8.59 -1.81
N GLY A 179 -12.50 -9.53 -2.73
CA GLY A 179 -12.99 -10.90 -2.60
C GLY A 179 -12.47 -11.63 -1.35
N GLY A 180 -11.21 -11.42 -0.95
CA GLY A 180 -10.66 -11.99 0.28
C GLY A 180 -11.35 -11.50 1.55
N LYS A 181 -11.67 -10.19 1.63
CA LYS A 181 -12.42 -9.60 2.76
C LYS A 181 -13.87 -10.10 2.79
N GLN A 182 -14.49 -10.28 1.62
CA GLN A 182 -15.82 -10.89 1.50
C GLN A 182 -15.83 -12.35 1.99
N ALA A 183 -14.84 -13.14 1.61
CA ALA A 183 -14.73 -14.53 2.06
C ALA A 183 -14.56 -14.61 3.58
N ALA A 184 -13.74 -13.74 4.17
CA ALA A 184 -13.59 -13.65 5.63
C ALA A 184 -14.92 -13.29 6.32
N PHE A 185 -15.70 -12.36 5.75
CA PHE A 185 -17.03 -12.00 6.24
C PHE A 185 -17.99 -13.19 6.20
N VAL A 186 -18.09 -13.89 5.06
CA VAL A 186 -18.97 -15.06 4.90
C VAL A 186 -18.62 -16.14 5.93
N ALA A 187 -17.34 -16.46 6.07
CA ALA A 187 -16.90 -17.44 7.06
C ALA A 187 -17.22 -17.02 8.51
N ALA A 188 -17.10 -15.73 8.84
CA ALA A 188 -17.47 -15.20 10.14
C ALA A 188 -18.99 -15.31 10.40
N MET A 189 -19.82 -15.02 9.40
CA MET A 189 -21.29 -15.14 9.47
C MET A 189 -21.72 -16.59 9.63
N GLU A 190 -21.12 -17.52 8.91
CA GLU A 190 -21.38 -18.97 9.08
C GLU A 190 -21.08 -19.43 10.50
N ALA A 191 -19.97 -18.98 11.06
CA ALA A 191 -19.56 -19.40 12.41
C ALA A 191 -20.38 -18.77 13.55
N LEU A 192 -20.93 -17.56 13.37
CA LEU A 192 -21.46 -16.72 14.46
C LEU A 192 -22.94 -16.36 14.33
N ALA A 193 -23.48 -16.34 13.10
CA ALA A 193 -24.84 -15.82 12.82
C ALA A 193 -25.72 -16.78 12.01
N GLY A 194 -25.26 -18.01 11.78
CA GLY A 194 -26.03 -19.02 11.03
C GLY A 194 -25.94 -18.87 9.51
N GLY A 195 -25.03 -18.06 9.02
CA GLY A 195 -24.76 -17.83 7.59
C GLY A 195 -25.03 -16.40 7.12
N ALA A 196 -24.41 -16.06 6.00
CA ALA A 196 -24.64 -14.77 5.34
C ALA A 196 -25.79 -14.88 4.32
N ASP A 197 -26.72 -13.94 4.33
CA ASP A 197 -27.75 -13.82 3.27
C ASP A 197 -27.10 -13.24 2.00
N PRO A 198 -26.98 -14.01 0.90
CA PRO A 198 -26.36 -13.51 -0.34
C PRO A 198 -27.05 -12.25 -0.90
N ARG A 199 -28.34 -12.04 -0.59
CA ARG A 199 -29.09 -10.86 -1.03
C ARG A 199 -28.66 -9.57 -0.33
N ARG A 200 -27.87 -9.66 0.75
CA ARG A 200 -27.32 -8.56 1.55
C ARG A 200 -25.82 -8.36 1.32
N ILE A 201 -25.26 -9.13 0.39
CA ILE A 201 -23.89 -8.95 -0.09
C ILE A 201 -23.95 -8.17 -1.39
N VAL A 202 -23.41 -6.95 -1.40
CA VAL A 202 -23.34 -6.11 -2.59
C VAL A 202 -21.88 -5.92 -3.00
N VAL A 203 -21.55 -6.42 -4.19
CA VAL A 203 -20.27 -6.14 -4.86
C VAL A 203 -20.54 -5.05 -5.91
N SER A 204 -20.16 -3.83 -5.58
CA SER A 204 -20.39 -2.66 -6.43
C SER A 204 -19.43 -2.67 -7.62
N ASP A 205 -19.91 -2.23 -8.79
CA ASP A 205 -19.09 -1.93 -9.97
C ASP A 205 -18.36 -0.58 -9.86
N GLN A 206 -18.70 0.21 -8.85
CA GLN A 206 -18.07 1.48 -8.54
C GLN A 206 -17.15 1.30 -7.32
N ARG A 207 -16.04 2.03 -7.32
CA ARG A 207 -15.08 2.05 -6.22
C ARG A 207 -15.38 3.22 -5.26
N PHE A 208 -14.80 3.16 -4.10
CA PHE A 208 -14.76 4.20 -3.09
C PHE A 208 -16.16 4.66 -2.65
N GLU A 209 -16.35 5.95 -2.40
CA GLU A 209 -17.58 6.51 -1.86
C GLU A 209 -18.78 6.27 -2.81
N ALA A 210 -18.54 6.34 -4.11
CA ALA A 210 -19.57 6.07 -5.11
C ALA A 210 -20.10 4.64 -5.01
N GLY A 211 -19.21 3.67 -4.77
CA GLY A 211 -19.56 2.26 -4.58
C GLY A 211 -20.43 2.03 -3.34
N GLY A 212 -20.02 2.58 -2.20
CA GLY A 212 -20.78 2.48 -0.95
C GLY A 212 -22.15 3.15 -1.03
N TYR A 213 -22.23 4.34 -1.61
CA TYR A 213 -23.49 5.05 -1.84
C TYR A 213 -24.45 4.22 -2.70
N ARG A 214 -23.96 3.70 -3.84
CA ARG A 214 -24.75 2.87 -4.75
C ARG A 214 -25.22 1.57 -4.12
N ALA A 215 -24.35 0.92 -3.32
CA ALA A 215 -24.70 -0.32 -2.61
C ALA A 215 -25.89 -0.11 -1.65
N VAL A 216 -25.90 0.99 -0.90
CA VAL A 216 -27.04 1.35 -0.03
C VAL A 216 -28.31 1.57 -0.84
N GLN A 217 -28.25 2.28 -1.98
CA GLN A 217 -29.41 2.48 -2.84
C GLN A 217 -29.96 1.13 -3.37
N GLN A 218 -29.10 0.19 -3.72
CA GLN A 218 -29.52 -1.16 -4.16
C GLN A 218 -30.19 -1.95 -3.04
N LEU A 219 -29.62 -1.93 -1.83
CA LEU A 219 -30.20 -2.60 -0.67
C LEU A 219 -31.57 -2.04 -0.31
N LEU A 220 -31.73 -0.73 -0.33
CA LEU A 220 -33.03 -0.05 -0.06
C LEU A 220 -34.06 -0.35 -1.13
N ALA A 221 -33.72 -0.28 -2.41
CA ALA A 221 -34.62 -0.60 -3.51
C ALA A 221 -35.11 -2.06 -3.47
N GLY A 222 -34.24 -2.96 -2.98
CA GLY A 222 -34.60 -4.36 -2.78
C GLY A 222 -35.33 -4.69 -1.49
N GLY A 223 -35.59 -3.70 -0.61
CA GLY A 223 -36.18 -3.92 0.73
C GLY A 223 -35.32 -4.82 1.62
N ARG A 224 -33.99 -4.73 1.48
CA ARG A 224 -33.02 -5.70 2.05
C ARG A 224 -31.99 -5.05 2.96
N LEU A 225 -32.27 -3.85 3.45
CA LEU A 225 -31.35 -3.17 4.34
C LEU A 225 -31.17 -3.98 5.64
N PRO A 226 -29.96 -4.42 5.99
CA PRO A 226 -29.70 -5.18 7.20
C PRO A 226 -29.57 -4.27 8.44
N GLY A 227 -29.57 -4.86 9.63
CA GLY A 227 -29.31 -4.14 10.88
C GLY A 227 -27.88 -3.65 11.03
N ALA A 228 -26.93 -4.22 10.27
CA ALA A 228 -25.55 -3.72 10.19
C ALA A 228 -24.95 -3.95 8.80
N LEU A 229 -24.01 -3.10 8.42
CA LEU A 229 -23.18 -3.23 7.21
C LEU A 229 -21.70 -3.28 7.57
N LEU A 230 -21.00 -4.28 7.06
CA LEU A 230 -19.56 -4.34 7.03
C LEU A 230 -19.08 -3.92 5.63
N CYS A 231 -18.33 -2.83 5.55
CA CYS A 231 -17.78 -2.32 4.29
C CYS A 231 -16.32 -2.74 4.13
N ALA A 232 -15.97 -3.24 2.95
CA ALA A 232 -14.63 -3.77 2.67
C ALA A 232 -13.49 -2.75 2.85
N TYR A 233 -13.80 -1.46 2.85
CA TYR A 233 -12.90 -0.38 3.26
C TYR A 233 -13.67 0.89 3.65
N ASP A 234 -13.04 1.81 4.37
CA ASP A 234 -13.69 2.96 5.00
C ASP A 234 -14.32 3.92 3.99
N ARG A 235 -13.72 4.12 2.83
CA ARG A 235 -14.31 4.97 1.79
C ARG A 235 -15.63 4.43 1.23
N LEU A 236 -15.84 3.09 1.18
CA LEU A 236 -17.17 2.52 0.94
C LEU A 236 -18.14 2.88 2.07
N ALA A 237 -17.67 2.80 3.33
CA ALA A 237 -18.50 3.16 4.47
C ALA A 237 -18.89 4.66 4.46
N PHE A 238 -18.00 5.56 4.04
CA PHE A 238 -18.34 6.99 3.86
C PHE A 238 -19.47 7.19 2.86
N GLY A 239 -19.42 6.49 1.73
CA GLY A 239 -20.50 6.50 0.75
C GLY A 239 -21.81 5.91 1.30
N ALA A 240 -21.70 4.82 2.05
CA ALA A 240 -22.86 4.20 2.72
C ALA A 240 -23.50 5.14 3.75
N LEU A 241 -22.70 5.80 4.60
CA LEU A 241 -23.17 6.83 5.55
C LEU A 241 -23.99 7.92 4.86
N ARG A 242 -23.47 8.44 3.75
CA ARG A 242 -24.19 9.44 2.95
C ARG A 242 -25.50 8.90 2.42
N GLY A 243 -25.48 7.69 1.82
CA GLY A 243 -26.69 7.08 1.23
C GLY A 243 -27.79 6.80 2.25
N LEU A 244 -27.42 6.34 3.45
CA LEU A 244 -28.36 6.15 4.58
C LEU A 244 -28.95 7.46 5.04
N ARG A 245 -28.11 8.47 5.29
CA ARG A 245 -28.54 9.79 5.77
C ARG A 245 -29.50 10.49 4.81
N GLU A 246 -29.29 10.42 3.51
CA GLU A 246 -30.19 11.01 2.49
C GLU A 246 -31.59 10.37 2.50
N ARG A 247 -31.72 9.18 3.07
CA ARG A 247 -33.02 8.48 3.25
C ARG A 247 -33.57 8.63 4.67
N GLY A 248 -32.98 9.51 5.48
CA GLY A 248 -33.41 9.76 6.85
C GLY A 248 -33.10 8.66 7.84
N LEU A 249 -32.22 7.71 7.45
CA LEU A 249 -31.79 6.62 8.29
C LEU A 249 -30.56 7.05 9.12
N THR A 250 -30.56 6.64 10.37
CA THR A 250 -29.53 7.00 11.35
C THR A 250 -28.52 5.86 11.53
N VAL A 251 -27.26 6.24 11.71
CA VAL A 251 -26.19 5.35 12.13
C VAL A 251 -25.71 5.84 13.51
N PRO A 252 -25.67 4.99 14.53
CA PRO A 252 -25.91 3.54 14.55
C PRO A 252 -27.37 3.11 14.79
N GLY A 253 -28.33 4.04 14.87
CA GLY A 253 -29.70 3.77 15.33
C GLY A 253 -30.45 2.76 14.47
N ASP A 254 -30.58 3.04 13.17
CA ASP A 254 -31.28 2.16 12.23
C ASP A 254 -30.36 1.10 11.63
N VAL A 255 -29.09 1.46 11.34
CA VAL A 255 -28.10 0.57 10.76
C VAL A 255 -26.75 0.83 11.42
N LYS A 256 -26.09 -0.21 11.90
CA LYS A 256 -24.72 -0.11 12.38
C LYS A 256 -23.76 -0.23 11.20
N LEU A 257 -22.60 0.45 11.30
CA LEU A 257 -21.65 0.49 10.20
C LEU A 257 -20.22 0.26 10.70
N ILE A 258 -19.49 -0.64 10.02
CA ILE A 258 -18.08 -0.91 10.28
C ILE A 258 -17.36 -0.88 8.93
N GLY A 259 -16.26 -0.11 8.83
CA GLY A 259 -15.36 -0.07 7.68
C GLY A 259 -14.15 -0.98 7.87
N MET A 260 -13.20 -0.89 6.93
CA MET A 260 -11.86 -1.47 7.04
C MET A 260 -10.87 -0.44 6.47
N ASP A 261 -9.66 -0.43 7.01
CA ASP A 261 -8.44 0.33 6.74
C ASP A 261 -8.04 1.22 7.93
N ASN A 262 -8.97 1.59 8.82
CA ASN A 262 -8.78 2.48 9.98
C ASN A 262 -8.12 3.80 9.57
N LEU A 263 -8.76 4.51 8.66
CA LEU A 263 -8.27 5.80 8.19
C LEU A 263 -8.35 6.87 9.29
N PRO A 264 -7.40 7.81 9.35
CA PRO A 264 -7.47 8.93 10.30
C PRO A 264 -8.78 9.73 10.22
N LEU A 265 -9.42 9.75 9.05
CA LEU A 265 -10.68 10.44 8.81
C LEU A 265 -11.86 9.82 9.56
N ASP A 266 -11.80 8.54 9.92
CA ASP A 266 -12.89 7.83 10.60
C ASP A 266 -13.29 8.47 11.93
N ALA A 267 -12.31 9.04 12.64
CA ALA A 267 -12.55 9.74 13.89
C ALA A 267 -13.31 11.07 13.72
N TYR A 268 -13.38 11.60 12.51
CA TYR A 268 -13.97 12.90 12.18
C TYR A 268 -15.28 12.79 11.38
N THR A 269 -15.72 11.58 11.05
CA THR A 269 -17.08 11.37 10.49
C THR A 269 -18.15 11.57 11.57
N VAL A 270 -19.38 11.80 11.18
CA VAL A 270 -20.52 11.92 12.10
C VAL A 270 -21.61 10.93 11.68
N PRO A 271 -21.78 9.85 12.46
CA PRO A 271 -20.99 9.40 13.62
C PRO A 271 -19.56 9.01 13.25
N SER A 272 -18.64 8.97 14.23
CA SER A 272 -17.29 8.47 14.03
C SER A 272 -17.32 6.99 13.63
N LEU A 273 -16.56 6.63 12.58
CA LEU A 273 -16.64 5.31 11.94
C LEU A 273 -15.81 4.26 12.69
N SER A 274 -16.47 3.19 13.12
CA SER A 274 -15.79 1.95 13.54
C SER A 274 -15.13 1.30 12.33
N SER A 275 -13.92 0.80 12.49
CA SER A 275 -13.16 0.23 11.38
C SER A 275 -12.26 -0.92 11.83
N ILE A 276 -11.84 -1.73 10.88
CA ILE A 276 -10.82 -2.76 11.05
C ILE A 276 -9.56 -2.28 10.33
N GLY A 277 -8.39 -2.32 10.96
CA GLY A 277 -7.18 -1.89 10.27
C GLY A 277 -5.90 -2.31 10.96
N VAL A 278 -4.80 -2.12 10.24
CA VAL A 278 -3.44 -2.31 10.74
C VAL A 278 -2.86 -0.94 11.07
N ASP A 279 -2.01 -0.87 12.08
CA ASP A 279 -1.19 0.31 12.33
C ASP A 279 -0.15 0.45 11.21
N ASN A 280 -0.38 1.38 10.29
CA ASN A 280 0.51 1.65 9.16
C ASN A 280 1.90 2.14 9.61
N GLY A 281 2.01 2.80 10.77
CA GLY A 281 3.29 3.23 11.34
C GLY A 281 4.11 2.03 11.80
N ALA A 282 3.50 1.14 12.59
CA ALA A 282 4.14 -0.08 13.05
C ALA A 282 4.51 -1.02 11.87
N LEU A 283 3.64 -1.11 10.86
CA LEU A 283 3.90 -1.90 9.65
C LEU A 283 5.07 -1.32 8.84
N ALA A 284 5.15 0.00 8.71
CA ALA A 284 6.26 0.66 8.06
C ALA A 284 7.59 0.46 8.80
N GLN A 285 7.59 0.59 10.14
CA GLN A 285 8.77 0.34 10.97
C GLN A 285 9.27 -1.10 10.80
N TRP A 286 8.34 -2.07 10.84
CA TRP A 286 8.67 -3.47 10.61
C TRP A 286 9.30 -3.68 9.22
N ALA A 287 8.67 -3.20 8.16
CA ALA A 287 9.13 -3.41 6.78
C ALA A 287 10.49 -2.75 6.51
N VAL A 288 10.70 -1.51 6.99
CA VAL A 288 11.96 -0.78 6.83
C VAL A 288 13.07 -1.43 7.63
N SER A 289 12.79 -1.92 8.84
CA SER A 289 13.76 -2.67 9.65
C SER A 289 14.27 -3.91 8.91
N ARG A 290 13.37 -4.69 8.30
CA ARG A 290 13.72 -5.88 7.49
C ARG A 290 14.54 -5.51 6.25
N MET A 291 14.14 -4.44 5.56
CA MET A 291 14.88 -3.94 4.40
C MET A 291 16.30 -3.53 4.79
N LEU A 292 16.47 -2.73 5.82
CA LEU A 292 17.79 -2.28 6.25
C LEU A 292 18.68 -3.43 6.73
N ALA A 293 18.12 -4.42 7.42
CA ALA A 293 18.85 -5.63 7.80
C ALA A 293 19.40 -6.36 6.56
N ALA A 294 18.60 -6.52 5.51
CA ALA A 294 19.03 -7.11 4.25
C ALA A 294 20.12 -6.28 3.56
N LEU A 295 19.98 -4.95 3.52
CA LEU A 295 20.94 -4.04 2.87
C LEU A 295 22.30 -3.96 3.60
N THR A 296 22.29 -4.11 4.92
CA THR A 296 23.51 -4.00 5.75
C THR A 296 24.14 -5.34 6.11
N GLY A 297 23.47 -6.45 5.79
CA GLY A 297 23.88 -7.80 6.23
C GLY A 297 23.71 -8.02 7.73
N SER A 298 22.92 -7.20 8.43
CA SER A 298 22.64 -7.33 9.84
C SER A 298 21.60 -8.42 10.11
N ALA A 299 21.55 -8.96 11.33
CA ALA A 299 20.44 -9.82 11.72
C ALA A 299 19.14 -9.02 11.74
N ALA A 300 18.13 -9.52 11.07
CA ALA A 300 16.77 -8.96 11.21
C ALA A 300 16.23 -9.28 12.61
N GLY A 301 15.49 -8.35 13.21
CA GLY A 301 14.79 -8.63 14.46
C GLY A 301 13.81 -9.80 14.33
N GLU A 302 13.36 -10.37 15.44
CA GLU A 302 12.39 -11.49 15.45
C GLU A 302 10.94 -11.03 15.50
N ASP A 303 10.69 -9.72 15.56
CA ASP A 303 9.35 -9.15 15.70
C ASP A 303 8.46 -9.49 14.51
N MET A 304 7.21 -9.85 14.84
CA MET A 304 6.18 -10.13 13.85
C MET A 304 5.58 -8.81 13.31
N PRO A 305 5.10 -8.81 12.05
CA PRO A 305 4.36 -7.68 11.54
C PRO A 305 3.06 -7.46 12.37
N PRO A 306 2.58 -6.21 12.49
CA PRO A 306 1.34 -5.93 13.21
C PRO A 306 0.14 -6.60 12.52
N GLU A 307 -0.79 -7.11 13.34
CA GLU A 307 -2.03 -7.73 12.86
C GLU A 307 -3.18 -6.72 12.81
N PRO A 308 -4.19 -6.92 11.93
CA PRO A 308 -5.41 -6.14 11.91
C PRO A 308 -6.17 -6.21 13.23
N GLN A 309 -6.69 -5.06 13.69
CA GLN A 309 -7.50 -4.93 14.90
C GLN A 309 -8.81 -4.22 14.61
N VAL A 310 -9.80 -4.39 15.49
CA VAL A 310 -11.08 -3.69 15.43
C VAL A 310 -11.01 -2.41 16.27
N TYR A 311 -11.31 -1.28 15.68
CA TYR A 311 -11.39 0.03 16.31
C TYR A 311 -12.87 0.41 16.41
N LEU A 312 -13.49 0.17 17.56
CA LEU A 312 -14.89 0.49 17.81
C LEU A 312 -15.07 1.97 18.09
N ARG A 313 -16.05 2.58 17.42
CA ARG A 313 -16.45 3.99 17.55
C ARG A 313 -17.98 4.09 17.54
N GLU A 314 -18.52 5.32 17.35
CA GLU A 314 -19.96 5.58 17.43
C GLU A 314 -20.78 4.80 16.41
N SER A 315 -20.29 4.59 15.19
CA SER A 315 -21.07 3.99 14.10
C SER A 315 -21.50 2.53 14.32
N SER A 316 -20.94 1.84 15.30
CA SER A 316 -21.34 0.47 15.69
C SER A 316 -21.70 0.38 17.18
N ALA A 317 -21.90 1.50 17.88
CA ALA A 317 -22.34 1.51 19.28
C ALA A 317 -23.75 0.92 19.47
N PHE A 318 -24.04 0.43 20.67
CA PHE A 318 -25.34 -0.14 21.08
C PHE A 318 -26.04 0.78 22.04
#